data_3682976e1209eb6a1fecc4bdab0aa06f
#
_entry.id   3682976e1209eb6a1fecc4bdab0aa06f
#
_cell.length_a   1.000
_cell.length_b   1.000
_cell.length_c   1.000
_cell.angle_alpha   90.00
_cell.angle_beta   90.00
_cell.angle_gamma   90.00
#
_symmetry.space_group_name_H-M   'P 1'
#
loop_
_entity.id
_entity.type
_entity.pdbx_description
1 polymer ?
#
loop_
_entity_poly.entity_id
_entity_poly.type
_entity_poly.pdbx_seq_one_letter_code
_entity_poly.pdbx_strand_id
1 'polypeptide(L)'
;MITTLDSLAEAEDELVYQKQLVKELLSDLECRSQWSTLELLQDTSGIMKWSEIWTLKKPKTVSKKLKTVFRAPDLRGMLQSFRELTDAQCYWVDLTLNPGNLNLNLALLEDERQVTRVCIWPLKRYDCGILSSQHFSSGKHYWEVDVSKKTSWILGVHCRKRSAKYAERKDADHTNVSSTYRPKYGYWVIGLQNNFEYIVFEDSSSSDPKVLALFMAIPPCCVGVFLDYEAGIVSFLNVTNHGSLIYKFSKCYFSQPAYAYFNLYKCPAPMTLCLPNC
;
A
#
# COMPACT_ATOMS: atom_id res chain seq x y z
N MET A 1 -16.15 -18.19 26.20
CA MET A 1 -15.40 -17.39 25.19
C MET A 1 -15.36 -18.07 23.83
N ILE A 2 -15.33 -19.40 23.76
CA ILE A 2 -15.35 -20.20 22.52
C ILE A 2 -16.68 -20.03 21.77
N THR A 3 -17.82 -20.05 22.45
CA THR A 3 -19.20 -19.95 21.86
C THR A 3 -19.51 -18.61 21.17
N THR A 4 -18.79 -17.55 21.47
CA THR A 4 -18.98 -16.23 20.82
C THR A 4 -18.20 -16.09 19.54
N LEU A 5 -17.07 -16.75 19.42
CA LEU A 5 -16.27 -16.81 18.19
C LEU A 5 -16.96 -17.70 17.15
N ASP A 6 -17.49 -18.85 17.57
CA ASP A 6 -18.25 -19.75 16.70
C ASP A 6 -19.52 -19.07 16.13
N SER A 7 -20.24 -18.30 16.96
CA SER A 7 -21.42 -17.52 16.51
C SER A 7 -21.07 -16.37 15.56
N LEU A 8 -19.87 -15.79 15.66
CA LEU A 8 -19.40 -14.76 14.72
C LEU A 8 -18.95 -15.40 13.39
N ALA A 9 -18.31 -16.54 13.43
CA ALA A 9 -17.92 -17.32 12.24
C ALA A 9 -19.17 -17.75 11.45
N GLU A 10 -20.17 -18.28 12.13
CA GLU A 10 -21.47 -18.62 11.49
C GLU A 10 -22.17 -17.41 10.86
N ALA A 11 -22.09 -16.24 11.51
CA ALA A 11 -22.68 -15.02 10.95
C ALA A 11 -21.88 -14.48 9.76
N GLU A 12 -20.57 -14.66 9.75
CA GLU A 12 -19.70 -14.29 8.64
C GLU A 12 -19.96 -15.19 7.43
N ASP A 13 -20.04 -16.51 7.64
CA ASP A 13 -20.34 -17.47 6.59
C ASP A 13 -21.72 -17.20 5.95
N GLU A 14 -22.74 -16.89 6.76
CA GLU A 14 -24.07 -16.52 6.27
C GLU A 14 -24.03 -15.21 5.43
N LEU A 15 -23.28 -14.21 5.85
CA LEU A 15 -23.10 -12.97 5.09
C LEU A 15 -22.34 -13.18 3.78
N VAL A 16 -21.33 -14.04 3.78
CA VAL A 16 -20.60 -14.42 2.57
C VAL A 16 -21.52 -15.14 1.59
N TYR A 17 -22.34 -16.06 2.07
CA TYR A 17 -23.32 -16.77 1.26
C TYR A 17 -24.36 -15.80 0.66
N GLN A 18 -24.93 -14.89 1.46
CA GLN A 18 -25.87 -13.88 0.97
C GLN A 18 -25.24 -12.94 -0.06
N LYS A 19 -23.99 -12.55 0.15
CA LYS A 19 -23.22 -11.74 -0.82
C LYS A 19 -23.05 -12.46 -2.14
N GLN A 20 -22.78 -13.76 -2.13
CA GLN A 20 -22.65 -14.56 -3.33
C GLN A 20 -23.98 -14.66 -4.08
N LEU A 21 -25.07 -14.93 -3.40
CA LEU A 21 -26.43 -14.94 -3.97
C LEU A 21 -26.79 -13.60 -4.64
N VAL A 22 -26.47 -12.47 -3.98
CA VAL A 22 -26.71 -11.14 -4.56
C VAL A 22 -25.90 -10.91 -5.82
N LYS A 23 -24.64 -11.38 -5.86
CA LYS A 23 -23.81 -11.28 -7.07
C LYS A 23 -24.37 -12.08 -8.24
N GLU A 24 -24.82 -13.29 -7.97
CA GLU A 24 -25.41 -14.17 -9.01
C GLU A 24 -26.69 -13.53 -9.57
N LEU A 25 -27.48 -12.92 -8.70
CA LEU A 25 -28.69 -12.21 -9.07
C LEU A 25 -28.43 -10.97 -9.92
N LEU A 26 -27.43 -10.18 -9.53
CA LEU A 26 -27.01 -9.02 -10.33
C LEU A 26 -26.55 -9.45 -11.71
N SER A 27 -25.74 -10.50 -11.79
CA SER A 27 -25.30 -11.06 -13.07
C SER A 27 -26.47 -11.56 -13.94
N ASP A 28 -27.46 -12.22 -13.33
CA ASP A 28 -28.66 -12.66 -14.04
C ASP A 28 -29.52 -11.49 -14.51
N LEU A 29 -29.70 -10.46 -13.67
CA LEU A 29 -30.43 -9.24 -14.06
C LEU A 29 -29.70 -8.46 -15.16
N GLU A 30 -28.37 -8.38 -15.11
CA GLU A 30 -27.57 -7.77 -16.18
C GLU A 30 -27.73 -8.51 -17.49
N CYS A 31 -27.70 -9.84 -17.47
CA CYS A 31 -27.97 -10.67 -18.63
C CYS A 31 -29.37 -10.43 -19.19
N ARG A 32 -30.39 -10.42 -18.35
CA ARG A 32 -31.79 -10.21 -18.73
C ARG A 32 -32.09 -8.78 -19.16
N SER A 33 -31.29 -7.81 -18.72
CA SER A 33 -31.45 -6.42 -19.17
C SER A 33 -31.22 -6.24 -20.67
N GLN A 34 -30.57 -7.22 -21.31
CA GLN A 34 -30.30 -7.25 -22.75
C GLN A 34 -31.38 -8.01 -23.56
N TRP A 35 -32.34 -8.63 -22.88
CA TRP A 35 -33.39 -9.39 -23.49
C TRP A 35 -34.48 -8.49 -24.10
N SER A 36 -35.08 -8.95 -25.17
CA SER A 36 -36.25 -8.29 -25.74
C SER A 36 -37.47 -8.43 -24.86
N THR A 37 -38.43 -7.52 -25.01
CA THR A 37 -39.68 -7.51 -24.21
C THR A 37 -40.43 -8.86 -24.31
N LEU A 38 -40.32 -9.54 -25.41
CA LEU A 38 -40.96 -10.82 -25.66
C LEU A 38 -40.31 -11.97 -24.88
N GLU A 39 -39.00 -11.98 -24.83
CA GLU A 39 -38.20 -12.96 -24.03
C GLU A 39 -38.44 -12.79 -22.54
N LEU A 40 -38.50 -11.53 -22.04
CA LEU A 40 -38.84 -11.23 -20.65
C LEU A 40 -40.25 -11.71 -20.26
N LEU A 41 -41.23 -11.60 -21.17
CA LEU A 41 -42.59 -12.07 -20.93
C LEU A 41 -42.72 -13.58 -20.93
N GLN A 42 -41.85 -14.28 -21.65
CA GLN A 42 -41.85 -15.75 -21.70
C GLN A 42 -41.18 -16.38 -20.45
N ASP A 43 -40.34 -15.65 -19.73
CA ASP A 43 -39.64 -16.16 -18.55
C ASP A 43 -40.26 -15.66 -17.21
N THR A 44 -41.55 -15.40 -17.20
CA THR A 44 -42.28 -14.98 -15.98
C THR A 44 -42.17 -16.00 -14.83
N SER A 45 -42.06 -17.31 -15.17
CA SER A 45 -41.86 -18.36 -14.16
C SER A 45 -40.50 -18.30 -13.48
N GLY A 46 -39.43 -17.94 -14.22
CA GLY A 46 -38.11 -17.71 -13.69
C GLY A 46 -38.08 -16.53 -12.71
N ILE A 47 -38.71 -15.42 -13.08
CA ILE A 47 -38.75 -14.21 -12.27
C ILE A 47 -39.55 -14.46 -10.96
N MET A 48 -40.69 -15.18 -11.01
CA MET A 48 -41.45 -15.53 -9.83
C MET A 48 -40.70 -16.46 -8.87
N LYS A 49 -39.98 -17.46 -9.41
CA LYS A 49 -39.16 -18.37 -8.62
C LYS A 49 -38.03 -17.67 -7.89
N TRP A 50 -37.46 -16.64 -8.48
CA TRP A 50 -36.46 -15.79 -7.84
C TRP A 50 -37.06 -14.92 -6.73
N SER A 51 -38.25 -14.41 -6.88
CA SER A 51 -38.91 -13.59 -5.86
C SER A 51 -39.26 -14.38 -4.59
N GLU A 52 -39.49 -15.70 -4.69
CA GLU A 52 -39.75 -16.58 -3.56
C GLU A 52 -38.47 -16.92 -2.74
N ILE A 53 -37.31 -16.96 -3.41
CA ILE A 53 -36.02 -17.19 -2.77
C ILE A 53 -35.55 -15.94 -1.99
N TRP A 54 -36.13 -14.77 -2.33
CA TRP A 54 -35.74 -13.46 -1.80
C TRP A 54 -36.42 -13.08 -0.48
N THR A 55 -36.28 -13.89 0.53
CA THR A 55 -36.48 -13.41 1.89
C THR A 55 -35.10 -13.08 2.49
N LEU A 56 -34.70 -11.82 2.42
CA LEU A 56 -33.60 -11.30 3.22
C LEU A 56 -33.85 -11.66 4.68
N LYS A 57 -33.23 -12.72 5.16
CA LYS A 57 -33.26 -13.07 6.58
C LYS A 57 -32.62 -11.92 7.33
N LYS A 58 -33.39 -11.29 8.23
CA LYS A 58 -32.83 -10.29 9.14
C LYS A 58 -31.64 -10.91 9.84
N PRO A 59 -30.45 -10.28 9.79
CA PRO A 59 -29.29 -10.79 10.51
C PRO A 59 -29.66 -11.01 11.98
N LYS A 60 -29.25 -12.14 12.53
CA LYS A 60 -29.46 -12.44 13.95
C LYS A 60 -28.94 -11.28 14.77
N THR A 61 -29.78 -10.71 15.62
CA THR A 61 -29.40 -9.55 16.43
C THR A 61 -28.23 -9.92 17.33
N VAL A 62 -27.10 -9.27 17.12
CA VAL A 62 -25.91 -9.40 17.98
C VAL A 62 -26.30 -9.02 19.41
N SER A 63 -25.86 -9.80 20.40
CA SER A 63 -26.19 -9.57 21.80
C SER A 63 -25.82 -8.15 22.25
N LYS A 64 -26.58 -7.60 23.21
CA LYS A 64 -26.32 -6.24 23.74
C LYS A 64 -24.86 -6.04 24.19
N LYS A 65 -24.19 -7.11 24.67
CA LYS A 65 -22.77 -7.07 25.06
C LYS A 65 -21.81 -6.83 23.87
N LEU A 66 -22.13 -7.35 22.69
CA LEU A 66 -21.33 -7.13 21.48
C LEU A 66 -21.63 -5.74 20.86
N LYS A 67 -22.85 -5.22 21.04
CA LYS A 67 -23.19 -3.86 20.58
C LYS A 67 -22.38 -2.76 21.28
N THR A 68 -21.87 -3.01 22.47
CA THR A 68 -21.02 -2.04 23.20
C THR A 68 -19.57 -2.04 22.74
N VAL A 69 -19.14 -3.06 21.98
CA VAL A 69 -17.77 -3.18 21.44
C VAL A 69 -17.68 -2.55 20.04
N PHE A 70 -18.77 -2.51 19.29
CA PHE A 70 -18.84 -1.80 18.02
C PHE A 70 -18.99 -0.28 18.29
N ARG A 71 -17.87 0.40 18.45
CA ARG A 71 -17.87 1.86 18.33
C ARG A 71 -18.23 2.21 16.88
N ALA A 72 -19.13 3.19 16.71
CA ALA A 72 -19.32 3.81 15.40
C ALA A 72 -17.97 4.21 14.85
N PRO A 73 -17.76 4.08 13.51
CA PRO A 73 -16.52 4.54 12.89
C PRO A 73 -16.19 5.95 13.40
N ASP A 74 -14.93 6.18 13.75
CA ASP A 74 -14.48 7.52 14.13
C ASP A 74 -14.50 8.43 12.89
N LEU A 75 -15.70 8.92 12.55
CA LEU A 75 -15.91 9.81 11.41
C LEU A 75 -15.04 11.07 11.51
N ARG A 76 -14.75 11.53 12.73
CA ARG A 76 -13.91 12.70 12.95
C ARG A 76 -12.46 12.40 12.60
N GLY A 77 -11.95 11.26 13.05
CA GLY A 77 -10.60 10.81 12.69
C GLY A 77 -10.46 10.52 11.21
N MET A 78 -11.48 9.90 10.60
CA MET A 78 -11.50 9.66 9.15
C MET A 78 -11.48 10.96 8.35
N LEU A 79 -12.30 11.94 8.72
CA LEU A 79 -12.32 13.25 8.07
C LEU A 79 -11.01 14.00 8.23
N GLN A 80 -10.36 13.88 9.40
CA GLN A 80 -9.05 14.49 9.63
C GLN A 80 -7.99 13.84 8.75
N SER A 81 -7.93 12.50 8.69
CA SER A 81 -6.99 11.77 7.82
C SER A 81 -7.18 12.12 6.36
N PHE A 82 -8.44 12.20 5.90
CA PHE A 82 -8.77 12.60 4.54
C PHE A 82 -8.31 14.03 4.23
N ARG A 83 -8.47 14.95 5.19
CA ARG A 83 -7.99 16.32 5.05
C ARG A 83 -6.46 16.38 4.98
N GLU A 84 -5.77 15.64 5.83
CA GLU A 84 -4.30 15.55 5.80
C GLU A 84 -3.79 15.00 4.47
N LEU A 85 -4.48 14.02 3.88
CA LEU A 85 -4.18 13.50 2.54
C LEU A 85 -4.39 14.57 1.47
N THR A 86 -5.55 15.24 1.46
CA THR A 86 -5.84 16.28 0.46
C THR A 86 -4.89 17.47 0.57
N ASP A 87 -4.51 17.86 1.79
CA ASP A 87 -3.52 18.91 2.02
C ASP A 87 -2.13 18.49 1.49
N ALA A 88 -1.75 17.22 1.65
CA ALA A 88 -0.49 16.68 1.10
C ALA A 88 -0.53 16.64 -0.43
N GLN A 89 -1.65 16.25 -1.03
CA GLN A 89 -1.85 16.18 -2.48
C GLN A 89 -1.71 17.52 -3.19
N CYS A 90 -1.90 18.64 -2.47
CA CYS A 90 -1.62 19.98 -3.03
C CYS A 90 -0.13 20.18 -3.40
N TYR A 91 0.77 19.35 -2.91
CA TYR A 91 2.21 19.36 -3.20
C TYR A 91 2.61 18.26 -4.17
N TRP A 92 1.70 17.79 -4.98
CA TRP A 92 1.96 16.74 -5.95
C TRP A 92 3.12 17.08 -6.87
N VAL A 93 4.01 16.12 -7.05
CA VAL A 93 5.11 16.20 -8.01
C VAL A 93 5.00 15.07 -9.02
N ASP A 94 5.23 15.42 -10.28
CA ASP A 94 5.30 14.45 -11.36
C ASP A 94 6.70 13.81 -11.38
N LEU A 95 6.78 12.55 -10.95
CA LEU A 95 8.03 11.82 -10.85
C LEU A 95 8.18 10.81 -11.99
N THR A 96 9.44 10.66 -12.42
CA THR A 96 9.90 9.55 -13.25
C THR A 96 11.05 8.81 -12.59
N LEU A 97 11.24 7.56 -12.93
CA LEU A 97 12.34 6.73 -12.43
C LEU A 97 13.60 6.96 -13.28
N ASN A 98 14.76 7.05 -12.63
CA ASN A 98 16.00 7.41 -13.32
C ASN A 98 16.63 6.19 -14.02
N PRO A 99 16.65 6.13 -15.37
CA PRO A 99 17.26 5.03 -16.09
C PRO A 99 18.77 4.91 -15.86
N GLY A 100 19.46 6.00 -15.51
CA GLY A 100 20.89 6.00 -15.20
C GLY A 100 21.25 5.27 -13.90
N ASN A 101 20.27 5.00 -13.03
CA ASN A 101 20.41 4.22 -11.81
C ASN A 101 19.85 2.80 -11.95
N LEU A 102 19.49 2.40 -13.17
CA LEU A 102 18.89 1.11 -13.43
C LEU A 102 19.94 -0.01 -13.23
N ASN A 103 19.57 -0.96 -12.39
CA ASN A 103 20.35 -2.17 -12.18
C ASN A 103 20.01 -3.21 -13.28
N LEU A 104 20.95 -4.09 -13.62
CA LEU A 104 20.80 -5.17 -14.61
C LEU A 104 19.59 -6.10 -14.35
N ASN A 105 19.07 -6.11 -13.13
CA ASN A 105 17.92 -6.92 -12.72
C ASN A 105 16.57 -6.19 -12.86
N LEU A 106 16.57 -4.94 -13.30
CA LEU A 106 15.39 -4.10 -13.40
C LEU A 106 15.18 -3.66 -14.84
N ALA A 107 13.91 -3.56 -15.23
CA ALA A 107 13.49 -2.93 -16.47
C ALA A 107 12.49 -1.82 -16.18
N LEU A 108 12.62 -0.70 -16.86
CA LEU A 108 11.65 0.38 -16.87
C LEU A 108 10.74 0.23 -18.08
N LEU A 109 9.47 0.60 -17.92
CA LEU A 109 8.60 0.83 -19.07
C LEU A 109 8.95 2.17 -19.76
N GLU A 110 8.43 2.35 -20.97
CA GLU A 110 8.74 3.52 -21.83
C GLU A 110 8.37 4.86 -21.18
N ASP A 111 7.36 4.86 -20.29
CA ASP A 111 6.91 6.06 -19.56
C ASP A 111 7.80 6.42 -18.34
N GLU A 112 8.82 5.60 -18.06
CA GLU A 112 9.71 5.73 -16.88
C GLU A 112 8.97 5.80 -15.53
N ARG A 113 7.71 5.36 -15.46
CA ARG A 113 6.89 5.38 -14.24
C ARG A 113 6.72 4.00 -13.62
N GLN A 114 6.98 2.97 -14.37
CA GLN A 114 6.83 1.60 -13.89
C GLN A 114 8.16 0.86 -13.99
N VAL A 115 8.54 0.24 -12.87
CA VAL A 115 9.71 -0.64 -12.78
C VAL A 115 9.28 -2.07 -12.49
N THR A 116 9.88 -3.00 -13.21
CA THR A 116 9.68 -4.43 -13.04
C THR A 116 11.01 -5.14 -12.89
N ARG A 117 10.97 -6.35 -12.36
CA ARG A 117 12.17 -7.18 -12.23
C ARG A 117 12.32 -8.06 -13.46
N VAL A 118 13.51 -8.07 -14.05
CA VAL A 118 13.88 -9.00 -15.10
C VAL A 118 14.50 -10.24 -14.45
N CYS A 119 13.92 -11.42 -14.70
CA CYS A 119 14.48 -12.68 -14.23
C CYS A 119 15.73 -13.04 -15.05
N ILE A 120 16.90 -12.70 -14.53
CA ILE A 120 18.18 -13.20 -15.03
C ILE A 120 18.72 -14.18 -13.99
N TRP A 121 18.82 -15.45 -14.33
CA TRP A 121 19.51 -16.46 -13.52
C TRP A 121 21.00 -16.46 -13.81
N PRO A 122 21.87 -16.64 -12.80
CA PRO A 122 21.65 -16.77 -11.35
C PRO A 122 21.53 -15.42 -10.66
N LEU A 123 20.69 -15.36 -9.62
CA LEU A 123 20.52 -14.22 -8.74
C LEU A 123 21.83 -13.87 -8.03
N LYS A 124 22.69 -13.08 -8.68
CA LYS A 124 23.68 -12.32 -7.92
C LYS A 124 22.91 -11.31 -7.08
N ARG A 125 23.32 -11.15 -5.82
CA ARG A 125 22.72 -10.25 -4.80
C ARG A 125 22.90 -8.78 -5.20
N TYR A 126 22.11 -8.30 -6.17
CA TYR A 126 22.09 -6.90 -6.53
C TYR A 126 20.94 -6.20 -5.80
N ASP A 127 21.24 -5.03 -5.29
CA ASP A 127 20.22 -4.12 -4.79
C ASP A 127 19.23 -3.83 -5.92
N CYS A 128 17.94 -4.12 -5.69
CA CYS A 128 16.86 -3.83 -6.64
C CYS A 128 16.28 -2.44 -6.42
N GLY A 129 17.07 -1.52 -5.89
CA GLY A 129 16.70 -0.13 -5.65
C GLY A 129 16.87 0.74 -6.88
N ILE A 130 15.92 1.68 -7.05
CA ILE A 130 15.96 2.72 -8.07
C ILE A 130 15.56 4.06 -7.47
N LEU A 131 16.11 5.15 -7.98
CA LEU A 131 15.81 6.52 -7.56
C LEU A 131 14.92 7.20 -8.61
N SER A 132 14.24 8.26 -8.18
CA SER A 132 13.61 9.20 -9.11
C SER A 132 14.65 9.99 -9.92
N SER A 133 14.26 10.47 -11.09
CA SER A 133 15.04 11.41 -11.89
C SER A 133 15.08 12.77 -11.21
N GLN A 134 13.95 13.19 -10.63
CA GLN A 134 13.83 14.42 -9.87
C GLN A 134 14.44 14.27 -8.48
N HIS A 135 14.96 15.37 -7.95
CA HIS A 135 15.49 15.47 -6.60
C HIS A 135 14.96 16.71 -5.90
N PHE A 136 15.00 16.69 -4.59
CA PHE A 136 14.44 17.75 -3.74
C PHE A 136 15.54 18.31 -2.84
N SER A 137 15.68 19.62 -2.80
CA SER A 137 16.61 20.34 -1.92
C SER A 137 15.92 21.39 -1.05
N SER A 138 14.62 21.58 -1.26
CA SER A 138 13.76 22.51 -0.51
C SER A 138 12.29 22.16 -0.76
N GLY A 139 11.37 22.74 0.00
CA GLY A 139 9.92 22.69 -0.22
C GLY A 139 9.24 21.43 0.27
N LYS A 140 7.96 21.36 -0.08
CA LYS A 140 7.09 20.23 0.22
C LYS A 140 6.75 19.51 -1.06
N HIS A 141 6.74 18.18 -0.99
CA HIS A 141 6.56 17.31 -2.15
C HIS A 141 5.72 16.10 -1.77
N TYR A 142 4.87 15.67 -2.69
CA TYR A 142 4.01 14.51 -2.51
C TYR A 142 3.96 13.68 -3.78
N TRP A 143 3.95 12.36 -3.64
CA TRP A 143 3.76 11.38 -4.71
C TRP A 143 3.10 10.12 -4.19
N GLU A 144 2.53 9.33 -5.09
CA GLU A 144 1.86 8.08 -4.77
C GLU A 144 2.46 6.91 -5.55
N VAL A 145 2.44 5.74 -4.92
CA VAL A 145 3.01 4.50 -5.46
C VAL A 145 1.98 3.38 -5.36
N ASP A 146 1.63 2.78 -6.50
CA ASP A 146 0.82 1.56 -6.54
C ASP A 146 1.66 0.36 -6.11
N VAL A 147 1.23 -0.27 -5.04
CA VAL A 147 1.81 -1.48 -4.44
C VAL A 147 0.81 -2.64 -4.38
N SER A 148 -0.35 -2.52 -5.03
CA SER A 148 -1.48 -3.45 -4.94
C SER A 148 -1.13 -4.90 -5.30
N LYS A 149 -0.19 -5.10 -6.23
CA LYS A 149 0.25 -6.42 -6.70
C LYS A 149 1.51 -6.93 -6.01
N LYS A 150 2.01 -6.18 -5.01
CA LYS A 150 3.31 -6.45 -4.40
C LYS A 150 3.18 -7.32 -3.16
N THR A 151 4.03 -8.34 -3.07
CA THR A 151 4.18 -9.21 -1.90
C THR A 151 5.33 -8.78 -1.00
N SER A 152 6.22 -7.98 -1.55
CA SER A 152 7.32 -7.34 -0.82
C SER A 152 7.83 -6.12 -1.57
N TRP A 153 8.22 -5.08 -0.84
CA TRP A 153 8.74 -3.84 -1.39
C TRP A 153 9.37 -2.97 -0.29
N ILE A 154 10.19 -2.02 -0.68
CA ILE A 154 10.67 -0.93 0.18
C ILE A 154 10.53 0.36 -0.62
N LEU A 155 10.00 1.41 -0.02
CA LEU A 155 9.87 2.73 -0.64
C LEU A 155 10.02 3.87 0.37
N GLY A 156 10.30 5.07 -0.13
CA GLY A 156 10.39 6.28 0.66
C GLY A 156 11.36 7.31 0.08
N VAL A 157 12.24 7.83 0.92
CA VAL A 157 13.19 8.88 0.58
C VAL A 157 14.62 8.43 0.83
N HIS A 158 15.51 8.75 -0.09
CA HIS A 158 16.94 8.54 0.05
C HIS A 158 17.72 9.84 -0.19
N CYS A 159 18.66 10.13 0.72
CA CYS A 159 19.59 11.24 0.61
C CYS A 159 21.01 10.68 0.59
N ARG A 160 21.69 10.84 -0.54
CA ARG A 160 23.04 10.30 -0.73
C ARG A 160 24.03 10.99 0.19
N LYS A 161 24.54 10.31 1.21
CA LYS A 161 25.61 10.85 2.08
C LYS A 161 26.97 10.79 1.39
N ARG A 162 27.70 11.90 1.38
CA ARG A 162 29.08 12.01 0.91
C ARG A 162 30.08 11.34 1.88
N SER A 163 29.95 10.09 2.21
CA SER A 163 30.97 9.40 3.00
C SER A 163 31.76 8.47 2.10
N ALA A 164 33.02 8.83 1.87
CA ALA A 164 33.99 8.03 1.09
C ALA A 164 34.20 6.60 1.62
N LYS A 165 33.80 6.34 2.88
CA LYS A 165 33.90 5.01 3.51
C LYS A 165 32.81 4.03 3.09
N TYR A 166 31.80 4.47 2.33
CA TYR A 166 30.71 3.60 1.87
C TYR A 166 31.00 2.87 0.56
N ALA A 167 31.94 3.36 -0.25
CA ALA A 167 32.36 2.69 -1.48
C ALA A 167 33.07 1.36 -1.22
N GLU A 168 33.67 1.18 -0.04
CA GLU A 168 34.46 0.00 0.31
C GLU A 168 33.66 -1.16 0.93
N ARG A 169 32.38 -0.94 1.29
CA ARG A 169 31.51 -2.02 1.81
C ARG A 169 30.80 -2.81 0.71
N LYS A 170 31.41 -2.95 -0.46
CA LYS A 170 30.90 -3.87 -1.50
C LYS A 170 30.89 -5.34 -1.08
N ASP A 171 31.58 -5.69 0.00
CA ASP A 171 31.71 -7.06 0.49
C ASP A 171 31.02 -7.31 1.85
N ALA A 172 30.34 -6.31 2.44
CA ALA A 172 29.59 -6.52 3.67
C ALA A 172 28.33 -7.33 3.36
N ASP A 173 28.18 -8.40 4.06
CA ASP A 173 27.10 -9.37 4.01
C ASP A 173 25.72 -8.73 3.87
N HIS A 174 25.20 -8.57 2.63
CA HIS A 174 23.89 -8.03 2.32
C HIS A 174 22.74 -8.94 2.73
N THR A 175 22.99 -9.91 3.60
CA THR A 175 21.96 -10.81 4.14
C THR A 175 21.03 -10.10 5.09
N ASN A 176 21.44 -8.97 5.68
CA ASN A 176 20.65 -8.26 6.68
C ASN A 176 20.11 -6.92 6.13
N VAL A 177 18.92 -6.95 5.56
CA VAL A 177 18.18 -5.79 5.04
C VAL A 177 18.04 -4.69 6.11
N SER A 178 17.86 -5.07 7.37
CA SER A 178 17.71 -4.17 8.50
C SER A 178 18.95 -3.33 8.79
N SER A 179 20.13 -3.75 8.35
CA SER A 179 21.37 -2.99 8.56
C SER A 179 21.60 -1.91 7.50
N THR A 180 20.97 -2.00 6.34
CA THR A 180 21.20 -1.12 5.17
C THR A 180 20.25 0.09 5.17
N TYR A 181 18.96 -0.15 5.38
CA TYR A 181 17.93 0.87 5.23
C TYR A 181 17.70 1.65 6.52
N ARG A 182 18.56 2.62 6.83
CA ARG A 182 18.51 3.39 8.08
C ARG A 182 18.69 4.89 7.83
N PRO A 183 18.07 5.76 8.65
CA PRO A 183 18.26 7.21 8.59
C PRO A 183 19.73 7.65 8.66
N LYS A 184 20.54 7.00 9.49
CA LYS A 184 22.00 7.29 9.54
C LYS A 184 22.73 7.07 8.23
N TYR A 185 22.16 6.25 7.34
CA TYR A 185 22.70 6.00 6.00
C TYR A 185 21.95 6.78 4.92
N GLY A 186 21.02 7.65 5.32
CA GLY A 186 20.25 8.49 4.43
C GLY A 186 19.00 7.84 3.87
N TYR A 187 18.47 6.79 4.52
CA TYR A 187 17.22 6.14 4.13
C TYR A 187 16.11 6.42 5.13
N TRP A 188 15.03 7.02 4.70
CA TRP A 188 13.77 7.15 5.42
C TRP A 188 12.71 6.39 4.65
N VAL A 189 12.58 5.11 4.96
CA VAL A 189 11.81 4.17 4.16
C VAL A 189 10.96 3.27 5.03
N ILE A 190 9.86 2.81 4.45
CA ILE A 190 9.04 1.73 4.97
C ILE A 190 9.05 0.57 3.98
N GLY A 191 8.66 -0.61 4.43
CA GLY A 191 8.60 -1.79 3.57
C GLY A 191 7.51 -2.77 3.93
N LEU A 192 7.26 -3.69 3.00
CA LEU A 192 6.44 -4.89 3.18
C LEU A 192 7.33 -6.11 2.98
N GLN A 193 7.23 -7.08 3.88
CA GLN A 193 7.85 -8.39 3.76
C GLN A 193 6.79 -9.49 3.94
N ASN A 194 6.99 -10.60 3.25
CA ASN A 194 6.18 -11.82 3.42
C ASN A 194 4.65 -11.59 3.32
N ASN A 195 4.20 -10.66 2.47
CA ASN A 195 2.80 -10.28 2.21
C ASN A 195 2.10 -9.47 3.32
N PHE A 196 2.53 -9.50 4.56
CA PHE A 196 1.77 -8.92 5.68
C PHE A 196 2.62 -8.27 6.77
N GLU A 197 3.94 -8.35 6.70
CA GLU A 197 4.83 -7.71 7.67
C GLU A 197 5.25 -6.32 7.17
N TYR A 198 4.55 -5.28 7.62
CA TYR A 198 4.93 -3.90 7.36
C TYR A 198 6.01 -3.46 8.35
N ILE A 199 7.08 -2.90 7.84
CA ILE A 199 8.28 -2.59 8.63
C ILE A 199 8.76 -1.17 8.41
N VAL A 200 9.33 -0.59 9.45
CA VAL A 200 10.05 0.68 9.44
C VAL A 200 11.45 0.45 9.97
N PHE A 201 12.41 1.10 9.34
CA PHE A 201 13.81 1.03 9.74
C PHE A 201 14.20 2.32 10.45
N GLU A 202 14.41 2.26 11.76
CA GLU A 202 14.85 3.40 12.56
C GLU A 202 16.28 3.25 13.07
N ASP A 203 16.91 4.38 13.34
CA ASP A 203 18.15 4.39 14.10
C ASP A 203 17.87 4.06 15.57
N SER A 204 18.65 3.17 16.13
CA SER A 204 18.66 2.86 17.55
C SER A 204 19.95 3.38 18.18
N SER A 205 19.90 3.73 19.45
CA SER A 205 21.08 4.01 20.27
C SER A 205 21.93 2.76 20.52
N SER A 206 21.36 1.56 20.34
CA SER A 206 22.05 0.27 20.38
C SER A 206 22.71 -0.04 19.03
N SER A 207 23.68 -0.94 19.00
CA SER A 207 24.34 -1.41 17.77
C SER A 207 23.37 -2.06 16.80
N ASP A 208 22.24 -2.58 17.30
CA ASP A 208 21.24 -3.30 16.50
C ASP A 208 20.25 -2.35 15.85
N PRO A 209 19.87 -2.63 14.59
CA PRO A 209 18.84 -1.88 13.90
C PRO A 209 17.48 -2.05 14.58
N LYS A 210 16.78 -0.95 14.83
CA LYS A 210 15.39 -1.03 15.28
C LYS A 210 14.50 -1.20 14.06
N VAL A 211 13.91 -2.38 13.94
CA VAL A 211 12.86 -2.68 12.96
C VAL A 211 11.54 -2.65 13.72
N LEU A 212 10.65 -1.73 13.34
CA LEU A 212 9.32 -1.64 13.91
C LEU A 212 8.35 -2.40 13.02
N ALA A 213 7.62 -3.35 13.60
CA ALA A 213 6.48 -3.97 12.93
C ALA A 213 5.27 -3.01 13.03
N LEU A 214 4.67 -2.72 11.89
CA LEU A 214 3.47 -1.89 11.80
C LEU A 214 2.26 -2.78 11.60
N PHE A 215 1.22 -2.52 12.36
CA PHE A 215 -0.08 -3.19 12.16
C PHE A 215 -0.99 -2.29 11.32
N MET A 216 -1.54 -2.85 10.23
CA MET A 216 -2.50 -2.17 9.37
C MET A 216 -3.78 -2.98 9.25
N ALA A 217 -4.89 -2.41 9.72
CA ALA A 217 -6.20 -3.03 9.59
C ALA A 217 -6.64 -3.13 8.12
N ILE A 218 -6.26 -2.14 7.31
CA ILE A 218 -6.52 -2.10 5.86
C ILE A 218 -5.16 -2.02 5.16
N PRO A 219 -4.71 -3.08 4.48
CA PRO A 219 -3.48 -3.05 3.71
C PRO A 219 -3.52 -2.00 2.59
N PRO A 220 -2.45 -1.20 2.40
CA PRO A 220 -2.41 -0.23 1.32
C PRO A 220 -2.24 -0.91 -0.04
N CYS A 221 -3.12 -0.57 -0.99
CA CYS A 221 -2.90 -0.79 -2.41
C CYS A 221 -2.09 0.37 -3.02
N CYS A 222 -2.23 1.57 -2.42
CA CYS A 222 -1.51 2.76 -2.82
C CYS A 222 -0.93 3.46 -1.58
N VAL A 223 0.34 3.81 -1.65
CA VAL A 223 1.08 4.50 -0.57
C VAL A 223 1.42 5.91 -1.04
N GLY A 224 0.92 6.92 -0.32
CA GLY A 224 1.33 8.30 -0.47
C GLY A 224 2.60 8.59 0.35
N VAL A 225 3.54 9.29 -0.23
CA VAL A 225 4.77 9.76 0.45
C VAL A 225 4.79 11.27 0.42
N PHE A 226 4.84 11.88 1.60
CA PHE A 226 4.96 13.31 1.77
C PHE A 226 6.31 13.66 2.37
N LEU A 227 7.05 14.54 1.71
CA LEU A 227 8.33 15.10 2.14
C LEU A 227 8.17 16.59 2.43
N ASP A 228 8.49 17.01 3.65
CA ASP A 228 8.75 18.41 3.98
C ASP A 228 10.25 18.56 4.29
N TYR A 229 10.96 19.11 3.31
CA TYR A 229 12.42 19.14 3.35
C TYR A 229 12.93 20.03 4.49
N GLU A 230 12.36 21.24 4.67
CA GLU A 230 12.77 22.17 5.71
C GLU A 230 12.38 21.72 7.11
N ALA A 231 11.18 21.16 7.27
CA ALA A 231 10.73 20.64 8.55
C ALA A 231 11.42 19.32 8.93
N GLY A 232 12.13 18.69 8.00
CA GLY A 232 12.75 17.38 8.22
C GLY A 232 11.72 16.30 8.50
N ILE A 233 10.67 16.23 7.69
CA ILE A 233 9.56 15.27 7.86
C ILE A 233 9.42 14.41 6.61
N VAL A 234 9.30 13.10 6.82
CA VAL A 234 8.85 12.15 5.79
C VAL A 234 7.65 11.39 6.36
N SER A 235 6.49 11.54 5.73
CA SER A 235 5.25 10.86 6.14
C SER A 235 4.79 9.88 5.06
N PHE A 236 4.26 8.74 5.51
CA PHE A 236 3.68 7.69 4.68
C PHE A 236 2.21 7.58 4.98
N LEU A 237 1.39 7.69 3.96
CA LEU A 237 -0.07 7.72 4.04
C LEU A 237 -0.66 6.52 3.32
N ASN A 238 -1.63 5.87 3.93
CA ASN A 238 -2.42 4.82 3.28
C ASN A 238 -3.54 5.46 2.46
N VAL A 239 -3.29 5.67 1.17
CA VAL A 239 -4.27 6.30 0.27
C VAL A 239 -5.53 5.45 0.16
N THR A 240 -5.40 4.12 0.16
CA THR A 240 -6.52 3.17 0.14
C THR A 240 -7.44 3.32 1.35
N ASN A 241 -6.89 3.69 2.49
CA ASN A 241 -7.62 3.94 3.74
C ASN A 241 -7.70 5.45 4.05
N HIS A 242 -8.20 6.22 3.08
CA HIS A 242 -8.52 7.65 3.23
C HIS A 242 -7.36 8.52 3.76
N GLY A 243 -6.12 8.15 3.48
CA GLY A 243 -4.95 8.89 3.91
C GLY A 243 -4.54 8.64 5.37
N SER A 244 -4.99 7.54 5.97
CA SER A 244 -4.54 7.20 7.33
C SER A 244 -3.01 7.11 7.39
N LEU A 245 -2.43 7.69 8.43
CA LEU A 245 -0.99 7.71 8.62
C LEU A 245 -0.46 6.29 8.86
N ILE A 246 0.46 5.86 8.00
CA ILE A 246 1.22 4.60 8.18
C ILE A 246 2.36 4.83 9.15
N TYR A 247 3.22 5.80 8.82
CA TYR A 247 4.37 6.16 9.63
C TYR A 247 4.86 7.58 9.32
N LYS A 248 5.53 8.21 10.29
CA LYS A 248 6.12 9.54 10.15
C LYS A 248 7.50 9.59 10.76
N PHE A 249 8.51 9.80 9.93
CA PHE A 249 9.81 10.22 10.40
C PHE A 249 9.80 11.71 10.69
N SER A 250 10.33 12.09 11.83
CA SER A 250 10.52 13.48 12.25
C SER A 250 11.98 13.73 12.57
N LYS A 251 12.41 14.98 12.45
CA LYS A 251 13.81 15.38 12.67
C LYS A 251 14.77 14.71 11.68
N CYS A 252 14.30 14.49 10.44
CA CYS A 252 15.16 14.02 9.36
C CYS A 252 16.20 15.10 9.05
N TYR A 253 17.45 14.70 8.89
CA TYR A 253 18.51 15.61 8.48
C TYR A 253 18.95 15.30 7.05
N PHE A 254 18.58 16.17 6.14
CA PHE A 254 18.93 16.06 4.71
C PHE A 254 20.19 16.91 4.45
N SER A 255 21.35 16.25 4.37
CA SER A 255 22.63 16.93 4.10
C SER A 255 22.92 17.12 2.62
N GLN A 256 22.13 16.56 1.75
CA GLN A 256 22.25 16.53 0.28
C GLN A 256 20.84 16.46 -0.32
N PRO A 257 20.66 16.72 -1.63
CA PRO A 257 19.36 16.52 -2.27
C PRO A 257 18.78 15.15 -1.99
N ALA A 258 17.49 15.12 -1.68
CA ALA A 258 16.72 13.92 -1.42
C ALA A 258 16.06 13.42 -2.71
N TYR A 259 15.96 12.12 -2.87
CA TYR A 259 15.33 11.45 -4.02
C TYR A 259 14.21 10.56 -3.50
N ALA A 260 13.17 10.38 -4.29
CA ALA A 260 12.26 9.29 -4.05
C ALA A 260 12.99 7.95 -4.31
N TYR A 261 12.80 7.00 -3.42
CA TYR A 261 13.47 5.70 -3.45
C TYR A 261 12.45 4.58 -3.55
N PHE A 262 12.75 3.62 -4.42
CA PHE A 262 11.90 2.47 -4.71
C PHE A 262 12.75 1.21 -4.76
N ASN A 263 12.27 0.12 -4.17
CA ASN A 263 12.95 -1.17 -4.24
C ASN A 263 11.92 -2.29 -4.33
N LEU A 264 12.00 -3.08 -5.38
CA LEU A 264 11.10 -4.19 -5.62
C LEU A 264 11.32 -5.37 -4.66
N TYR A 265 12.44 -5.35 -3.95
CA TYR A 265 12.85 -6.40 -3.03
C TYR A 265 12.77 -7.79 -3.67
N LYS A 266 12.03 -8.74 -3.11
CA LYS A 266 11.92 -10.12 -3.64
C LYS A 266 10.75 -10.32 -4.59
N CYS A 267 9.86 -9.33 -4.76
CA CYS A 267 8.64 -9.46 -5.55
C CYS A 267 8.86 -9.06 -7.01
N PRO A 268 8.61 -9.95 -7.98
CA PRO A 268 8.77 -9.65 -9.40
C PRO A 268 7.66 -8.73 -9.95
N ALA A 269 6.53 -8.63 -9.29
CA ALA A 269 5.43 -7.79 -9.74
C ALA A 269 5.88 -6.32 -9.88
N PRO A 270 5.36 -5.58 -10.85
CA PRO A 270 5.74 -4.20 -11.08
C PRO A 270 5.36 -3.29 -9.91
N MET A 271 6.09 -2.19 -9.78
CA MET A 271 5.78 -1.06 -8.92
C MET A 271 5.60 0.16 -9.80
N THR A 272 4.53 0.91 -9.60
CA THR A 272 4.13 2.00 -10.50
C THR A 272 3.97 3.31 -9.73
N LEU A 273 4.56 4.38 -10.25
CA LEU A 273 4.28 5.75 -9.85
C LEU A 273 2.90 6.16 -10.36
N CYS A 274 2.03 6.58 -9.47
CA CYS A 274 0.69 7.04 -9.85
C CYS A 274 0.75 8.43 -10.50
N LEU A 275 -0.19 8.69 -11.41
CA LEU A 275 -0.48 10.03 -11.90
C LEU A 275 -1.47 10.72 -10.95
N PRO A 276 -1.47 12.05 -10.86
CA PRO A 276 -2.51 12.75 -10.14
C PRO A 276 -3.86 12.38 -10.74
N ASN A 277 -4.81 12.01 -9.90
CA ASN A 277 -6.19 11.87 -10.35
C ASN A 277 -6.69 13.28 -10.67
N CYS A 278 -6.95 13.53 -11.97
CA CYS A 278 -7.58 14.77 -12.43
C CYS A 278 -9.00 14.87 -11.94
#